data_f7bdff402c000ac66858a93be108ba0d
#
_entry.id   f7bdff402c000ac66858a93be108ba0d
#
_cell.length_a   1.000
_cell.length_b   1.000
_cell.length_c   1.000
_cell.angle_alpha   90.00
_cell.angle_beta   90.00
_cell.angle_gamma   90.00
#
_symmetry.space_group_name_H-M   'P 1'
#
loop_
_entity.id
_entity.type
_entity.pdbx_description
1 polymer ?
#
loop_
_entity_poly.entity_id
_entity_poly.type
_entity_poly.pdbx_seq_one_letter_code
_entity_poly.pdbx_strand_id
1 'polypeptide(L)'
;LIVGASNICASSWLEGAGAIYAENQALRWIADIAGLPEDAGGVFVSGGTAGNLSALVAARHDWRERSPENQRRRGLIISSRGAHASVEQAAQVMDADIVQSGSHQLTGADVAATVAALNPEDRARLFAVACTAGTTNLGIIDDMQGIGDICTTEDIWFHVDGAYGGAALAAPSTRALFDGIE
;
A
#
# COMPACT_ATOMS: atom_id res chain seq x y z
N LEU A 1 12.33 15.61 -23.20
CA LEU A 1 13.58 16.18 -23.70
C LEU A 1 14.25 17.08 -22.67
N ILE A 2 13.57 18.10 -22.10
CA ILE A 2 14.17 19.05 -21.13
C ILE A 2 14.71 18.30 -19.90
N VAL A 3 13.90 17.43 -19.26
CA VAL A 3 14.31 16.64 -18.08
C VAL A 3 15.51 15.75 -18.39
N GLY A 4 15.49 15.05 -19.54
CA GLY A 4 16.61 14.20 -19.98
C GLY A 4 17.88 14.99 -20.30
N ALA A 5 17.76 16.22 -20.83
CA ALA A 5 18.89 17.09 -21.11
C ALA A 5 19.47 17.73 -19.84
N SER A 6 18.64 17.99 -18.83
CA SER A 6 19.06 18.59 -17.56
C SER A 6 19.86 17.63 -16.69
N ASN A 7 19.65 16.32 -16.85
CA ASN A 7 20.36 15.26 -16.12
C ASN A 7 20.50 15.55 -14.61
N ILE A 8 19.37 15.95 -13.99
CA ILE A 8 19.37 16.35 -12.56
C ILE A 8 19.66 15.13 -11.70
N CYS A 9 20.70 15.22 -10.88
CA CYS A 9 21.02 14.23 -9.86
C CYS A 9 20.28 14.60 -8.57
N ALA A 10 19.22 13.84 -8.21
CA ALA A 10 18.44 14.05 -7.00
C ALA A 10 18.87 13.14 -5.84
N SER A 11 20.07 12.57 -5.89
CA SER A 11 20.61 11.73 -4.83
C SER A 11 21.11 12.52 -3.61
N SER A 12 21.35 13.83 -3.80
CA SER A 12 21.72 14.71 -2.68
C SER A 12 21.00 16.06 -2.80
N TRP A 13 20.65 16.61 -1.64
CA TRP A 13 20.04 17.93 -1.55
C TRP A 13 20.92 19.02 -2.18
N LEU A 14 22.23 18.93 -2.00
CA LEU A 14 23.16 19.94 -2.50
C LEU A 14 23.14 20.04 -4.04
N GLU A 15 22.97 18.92 -4.72
CA GLU A 15 23.02 18.84 -6.17
C GLU A 15 21.64 18.97 -6.83
N GLY A 16 20.59 18.55 -6.12
CA GLY A 16 19.23 18.48 -6.66
C GLY A 16 18.16 19.21 -5.85
N ALA A 17 18.54 20.21 -5.02
CA ALA A 17 17.62 20.86 -4.08
C ALA A 17 16.28 21.28 -4.69
N GLY A 18 16.29 21.88 -5.88
CA GLY A 18 15.06 22.33 -6.53
C GLY A 18 14.14 21.17 -6.94
N ALA A 19 14.72 20.08 -7.45
CA ALA A 19 13.96 18.89 -7.84
C ALA A 19 13.41 18.16 -6.60
N ILE A 20 14.23 17.98 -5.59
CA ILE A 20 13.83 17.33 -4.32
C ILE A 20 12.74 18.16 -3.61
N TYR A 21 12.87 19.49 -3.60
CA TYR A 21 11.84 20.36 -3.04
C TYR A 21 10.51 20.21 -3.78
N ALA A 22 10.53 20.23 -5.12
CA ALA A 22 9.33 20.07 -5.93
C ALA A 22 8.69 18.68 -5.74
N GLU A 23 9.50 17.62 -5.63
CA GLU A 23 9.03 16.28 -5.33
C GLU A 23 8.32 16.22 -3.97
N ASN A 24 8.96 16.72 -2.92
CA ASN A 24 8.40 16.73 -1.58
C ASN A 24 7.09 17.56 -1.51
N GLN A 25 7.03 18.68 -2.24
CA GLN A 25 5.83 19.49 -2.33
C GLN A 25 4.68 18.76 -3.03
N ALA A 26 4.96 18.06 -4.14
CA ALA A 26 3.98 17.27 -4.84
C ALA A 26 3.48 16.08 -3.99
N LEU A 27 4.37 15.41 -3.27
CA LEU A 27 4.02 14.35 -2.32
C LEU A 27 3.12 14.87 -1.20
N ARG A 28 3.41 16.07 -0.66
CA ARG A 28 2.56 16.70 0.36
C ARG A 28 1.16 16.99 -0.19
N TRP A 29 1.02 17.51 -1.40
CA TRP A 29 -0.29 17.72 -2.02
C TRP A 29 -1.08 16.42 -2.20
N ILE A 30 -0.42 15.35 -2.60
CA ILE A 30 -1.08 14.02 -2.73
C ILE A 30 -1.54 13.53 -1.35
N ALA A 31 -0.69 13.66 -0.33
CA ALA A 31 -1.02 13.29 1.04
C ALA A 31 -2.21 14.12 1.58
N ASP A 32 -2.24 15.42 1.32
CA ASP A 32 -3.36 16.30 1.71
C ASP A 32 -4.67 15.91 1.01
N ILE A 33 -4.62 15.57 -0.27
CA ILE A 33 -5.78 15.07 -1.02
C ILE A 33 -6.29 13.75 -0.41
N ALA A 34 -5.40 12.88 -0.01
CA ALA A 34 -5.75 11.61 0.63
C ALA A 34 -6.18 11.75 2.11
N GLY A 35 -5.91 12.91 2.75
CA GLY A 35 -6.19 13.12 4.17
C GLY A 35 -5.15 12.49 5.09
N LEU A 36 -3.96 12.14 4.57
CA LEU A 36 -2.90 11.51 5.37
C LEU A 36 -2.31 12.49 6.42
N PRO A 37 -1.74 11.97 7.51
CA PRO A 37 -1.11 12.77 8.57
C PRO A 37 -0.08 13.77 8.04
N GLU A 38 0.16 14.85 8.81
CA GLU A 38 1.09 15.92 8.41
C GLU A 38 2.53 15.43 8.21
N ASP A 39 2.93 14.41 8.95
CA ASP A 39 4.25 13.77 8.88
C ASP A 39 4.34 12.66 7.83
N ALA A 40 3.27 12.39 7.07
CA ALA A 40 3.30 11.42 6.00
C ALA A 40 4.32 11.81 4.92
N GLY A 41 5.25 10.91 4.67
CA GLY A 41 6.27 11.05 3.63
C GLY A 41 5.99 10.15 2.42
N GLY A 42 6.84 10.26 1.42
CA GLY A 42 6.69 9.43 0.22
C GLY A 42 7.88 9.54 -0.72
N VAL A 43 7.77 8.82 -1.83
CA VAL A 43 8.73 8.85 -2.93
C VAL A 43 8.02 8.55 -4.24
N PHE A 44 8.39 9.23 -5.31
CA PHE A 44 7.95 8.84 -6.65
C PHE A 44 8.79 7.67 -7.16
N VAL A 45 8.09 6.70 -7.74
CA VAL A 45 8.69 5.49 -8.31
C VAL A 45 8.26 5.34 -9.78
N SER A 46 8.85 4.40 -10.50
CA SER A 46 8.64 4.21 -11.94
C SER A 46 7.30 3.60 -12.33
N GLY A 47 6.38 3.45 -11.38
CA GLY A 47 5.02 2.93 -11.61
C GLY A 47 4.48 2.13 -10.44
N GLY A 48 3.18 1.77 -10.49
CA GLY A 48 2.48 1.09 -9.40
C GLY A 48 3.11 -0.23 -8.97
N THR A 49 3.71 -0.98 -9.90
CA THR A 49 4.43 -2.22 -9.56
C THR A 49 5.61 -1.96 -8.61
N ALA A 50 6.40 -0.92 -8.88
CA ALA A 50 7.50 -0.52 -8.00
C ALA A 50 6.97 0.08 -6.69
N GLY A 51 5.84 0.80 -6.74
CA GLY A 51 5.15 1.34 -5.57
C GLY A 51 4.69 0.24 -4.61
N ASN A 52 3.95 -0.75 -5.12
CA ASN A 52 3.49 -1.89 -4.33
C ASN A 52 4.66 -2.67 -3.72
N LEU A 53 5.71 -2.94 -4.50
CA LEU A 53 6.89 -3.62 -3.99
C LEU A 53 7.55 -2.81 -2.87
N SER A 54 7.79 -1.50 -3.07
CA SER A 54 8.46 -0.65 -2.09
C SER A 54 7.66 -0.55 -0.79
N ALA A 55 6.34 -0.33 -0.88
CA ALA A 55 5.48 -0.22 0.30
C ALA A 55 5.38 -1.54 1.08
N LEU A 56 5.23 -2.67 0.38
CA LEU A 56 5.16 -3.98 1.03
C LEU A 56 6.52 -4.43 1.61
N VAL A 57 7.65 -4.00 1.02
CA VAL A 57 8.98 -4.19 1.62
C VAL A 57 9.10 -3.40 2.92
N ALA A 58 8.62 -2.15 2.95
CA ALA A 58 8.60 -1.33 4.17
C ALA A 58 7.71 -1.98 5.26
N ALA A 59 6.51 -2.43 4.90
CA ALA A 59 5.61 -3.15 5.78
C ALA A 59 6.26 -4.41 6.40
N ARG A 60 6.94 -5.22 5.55
CA ARG A 60 7.65 -6.39 6.03
C ARG A 60 8.83 -6.04 6.94
N HIS A 61 9.53 -4.96 6.63
CA HIS A 61 10.65 -4.49 7.46
C HIS A 61 10.13 -4.12 8.85
N ASP A 62 9.10 -3.27 8.93
CA ASP A 62 8.47 -2.88 10.20
C ASP A 62 8.02 -4.10 11.02
N TRP A 63 7.30 -5.03 10.39
CA TRP A 63 6.89 -6.27 11.05
C TRP A 63 8.07 -7.10 11.57
N ARG A 64 9.18 -7.17 10.82
CA ARG A 64 10.38 -7.90 11.24
C ARG A 64 11.08 -7.25 12.42
N GLU A 65 11.10 -5.93 12.50
CA GLU A 65 11.70 -5.20 13.62
C GLU A 65 10.93 -5.35 14.93
N ARG A 66 9.65 -5.72 14.87
CA ARG A 66 8.82 -5.92 16.07
C ARG A 66 9.23 -7.15 16.91
N SER A 67 9.87 -8.15 16.32
CA SER A 67 10.27 -9.37 17.04
C SER A 67 11.43 -10.09 16.35
N PRO A 68 12.43 -10.61 17.13
CA PRO A 68 13.50 -11.46 16.58
C PRO A 68 12.98 -12.73 15.88
N GLU A 69 11.81 -13.21 16.26
CA GLU A 69 11.18 -14.38 15.66
C GLU A 69 10.70 -14.06 14.24
N ASN A 70 10.17 -12.84 14.00
CA ASN A 70 9.70 -12.39 12.70
C ASN A 70 10.83 -12.27 11.68
N GLN A 71 12.06 -12.02 12.12
CA GLN A 71 13.23 -11.94 11.25
C GLN A 71 13.45 -13.22 10.42
N ARG A 72 13.04 -14.37 10.94
CA ARG A 72 13.24 -15.69 10.33
C ARG A 72 12.01 -16.27 9.67
N ARG A 73 10.85 -15.61 9.85
CA ARG A 73 9.59 -16.10 9.32
C ARG A 73 9.37 -15.61 7.88
N ARG A 74 8.77 -16.47 7.09
CA ARG A 74 8.19 -16.11 5.81
C ARG A 74 6.89 -15.36 6.08
N GLY A 75 6.78 -14.10 5.62
CA GLY A 75 5.61 -13.27 5.86
C GLY A 75 4.37 -13.74 5.12
N LEU A 76 3.20 -13.29 5.56
CA LEU A 76 1.91 -13.54 4.92
C LEU A 76 1.21 -12.22 4.64
N ILE A 77 0.57 -12.11 3.47
CA ILE A 77 -0.24 -10.96 3.04
C ILE A 77 -1.65 -11.45 2.73
N ILE A 78 -2.66 -10.71 3.14
CA ILE A 78 -4.04 -10.88 2.65
C ILE A 78 -4.27 -9.89 1.50
N SER A 79 -4.88 -10.34 0.40
CA SER A 79 -5.30 -9.47 -0.71
C SER A 79 -6.60 -9.95 -1.33
N SER A 80 -7.29 -9.09 -2.09
CA SER A 80 -8.45 -9.49 -2.88
C SER A 80 -8.04 -10.31 -4.10
N ARG A 81 -8.96 -11.09 -4.63
CA ARG A 81 -8.78 -11.77 -5.94
C ARG A 81 -8.74 -10.79 -7.11
N GLY A 82 -9.23 -9.57 -6.90
CA GLY A 82 -9.19 -8.47 -7.87
C GLY A 82 -7.93 -7.62 -7.82
N ALA A 83 -7.03 -7.87 -6.86
CA ALA A 83 -5.79 -7.13 -6.72
C ALA A 83 -4.93 -7.24 -7.99
N HIS A 84 -4.20 -6.17 -8.30
CA HIS A 84 -3.28 -6.17 -9.44
C HIS A 84 -2.15 -7.19 -9.22
N ALA A 85 -1.71 -7.86 -10.29
CA ALA A 85 -0.68 -8.91 -10.25
C ALA A 85 0.65 -8.45 -9.59
N SER A 86 0.91 -7.15 -9.53
CA SER A 86 2.10 -6.60 -8.85
C SER A 86 2.14 -6.90 -7.34
N VAL A 87 1.00 -7.09 -6.69
CA VAL A 87 0.94 -7.48 -5.27
C VAL A 87 1.47 -8.90 -5.10
N GLU A 88 1.04 -9.84 -5.96
CA GLU A 88 1.55 -11.21 -5.97
C GLU A 88 3.03 -11.26 -6.36
N GLN A 89 3.44 -10.48 -7.37
CA GLN A 89 4.84 -10.37 -7.76
C GLN A 89 5.71 -9.81 -6.63
N ALA A 90 5.23 -8.79 -5.91
CA ALA A 90 5.93 -8.26 -4.74
C ALA A 90 6.10 -9.32 -3.64
N ALA A 91 5.06 -10.10 -3.36
CA ALA A 91 5.15 -11.20 -2.41
C ALA A 91 6.18 -12.26 -2.83
N GLN A 92 6.20 -12.64 -4.12
CA GLN A 92 7.20 -13.57 -4.66
C GLN A 92 8.63 -13.04 -4.50
N VAL A 93 8.87 -11.78 -4.86
CA VAL A 93 10.20 -11.13 -4.71
C VAL A 93 10.64 -11.08 -3.26
N MET A 94 9.70 -10.85 -2.34
CA MET A 94 9.97 -10.78 -0.91
C MET A 94 10.05 -12.14 -0.21
N ASP A 95 9.78 -13.24 -0.90
CA ASP A 95 9.60 -14.55 -0.28
C ASP A 95 8.51 -14.51 0.82
N ALA A 96 7.34 -13.97 0.46
CA ALA A 96 6.13 -13.96 1.28
C ALA A 96 5.03 -14.78 0.63
N ASP A 97 4.08 -15.26 1.44
CA ASP A 97 2.89 -15.94 0.97
C ASP A 97 1.72 -14.95 0.81
N ILE A 98 0.74 -15.32 -0.01
CA ILE A 98 -0.53 -14.58 -0.14
C ILE A 98 -1.69 -15.52 0.18
N VAL A 99 -2.63 -15.02 0.98
CA VAL A 99 -3.98 -15.56 1.11
C VAL A 99 -4.93 -14.61 0.38
N GLN A 100 -5.60 -15.13 -0.63
CA GLN A 100 -6.65 -14.39 -1.33
C GLN A 100 -7.97 -14.49 -0.55
N SER A 101 -8.58 -13.35 -0.27
CA SER A 101 -9.82 -13.22 0.50
C SER A 101 -10.89 -12.49 -0.31
N GLY A 102 -12.15 -12.68 0.06
CA GLY A 102 -13.27 -12.06 -0.62
C GLY A 102 -13.47 -12.57 -2.06
N SER A 103 -14.14 -11.74 -2.84
CA SER A 103 -14.36 -11.97 -4.28
C SER A 103 -13.51 -10.99 -5.10
N HIS A 104 -14.14 -10.20 -5.97
CA HIS A 104 -13.49 -9.11 -6.70
C HIS A 104 -13.33 -7.83 -5.85
N GLN A 105 -14.17 -7.66 -4.84
CA GLN A 105 -14.08 -6.62 -3.82
C GLN A 105 -13.69 -7.26 -2.49
N LEU A 106 -12.76 -6.66 -1.77
CA LEU A 106 -12.38 -7.03 -0.42
C LEU A 106 -13.13 -6.13 0.57
N THR A 107 -13.70 -6.75 1.61
CA THR A 107 -14.39 -6.04 2.69
C THR A 107 -13.75 -6.30 4.04
N GLY A 108 -14.00 -5.42 5.03
CA GLY A 108 -13.56 -5.66 6.40
C GLY A 108 -14.07 -6.99 6.96
N ALA A 109 -15.30 -7.39 6.62
CA ALA A 109 -15.85 -8.69 7.02
C ALA A 109 -15.09 -9.88 6.41
N ASP A 110 -14.66 -9.77 5.14
CA ASP A 110 -13.86 -10.81 4.48
C ASP A 110 -12.49 -10.96 5.16
N VAL A 111 -11.84 -9.82 5.47
CA VAL A 111 -10.55 -9.81 6.18
C VAL A 111 -10.70 -10.43 7.56
N ALA A 112 -11.69 -10.00 8.35
CA ALA A 112 -11.95 -10.55 9.68
C ALA A 112 -12.19 -12.07 9.65
N ALA A 113 -12.99 -12.54 8.71
CA ALA A 113 -13.26 -13.97 8.53
C ALA A 113 -11.99 -14.74 8.15
N THR A 114 -11.17 -14.15 7.26
CA THR A 114 -9.89 -14.76 6.86
C THR A 114 -8.93 -14.85 8.03
N VAL A 115 -8.74 -13.77 8.79
CA VAL A 115 -7.89 -13.73 10.00
C VAL A 115 -8.35 -14.75 11.03
N ALA A 116 -9.66 -14.86 11.26
CA ALA A 116 -10.22 -15.83 12.19
C ALA A 116 -10.02 -17.30 11.76
N ALA A 117 -9.94 -17.56 10.46
CA ALA A 117 -9.71 -18.89 9.89
C ALA A 117 -8.22 -19.29 9.84
N LEU A 118 -7.29 -18.36 10.01
CA LEU A 118 -5.86 -18.66 10.04
C LEU A 118 -5.52 -19.51 11.27
N ASN A 119 -4.66 -20.51 11.09
CA ASN A 119 -4.06 -21.19 12.22
C ASN A 119 -3.08 -20.25 12.97
N PRO A 120 -2.66 -20.58 14.20
CA PRO A 120 -1.80 -19.71 15.00
C PRO A 120 -0.45 -19.37 14.33
N GLU A 121 0.12 -20.28 13.54
CA GLU A 121 1.36 -20.07 12.83
C GLU A 121 1.19 -19.05 11.71
N ASP A 122 0.16 -19.21 10.88
CA ASP A 122 -0.16 -18.28 9.79
C ASP A 122 -0.57 -16.91 10.33
N ARG A 123 -1.34 -16.85 11.41
CA ARG A 123 -1.69 -15.58 12.05
C ARG A 123 -0.45 -14.83 12.56
N ALA A 124 0.51 -15.52 13.15
CA ALA A 124 1.74 -14.91 13.67
C ALA A 124 2.67 -14.35 12.58
N ARG A 125 2.48 -14.75 11.33
CA ARG A 125 3.27 -14.27 10.19
C ARG A 125 2.51 -13.32 9.25
N LEU A 126 1.23 -13.04 9.54
CA LEU A 126 0.44 -12.05 8.83
C LEU A 126 0.97 -10.65 9.15
N PHE A 127 1.43 -9.92 8.13
CA PHE A 127 2.02 -8.60 8.33
C PHE A 127 1.33 -7.48 7.56
N ALA A 128 0.58 -7.80 6.50
CA ALA A 128 -0.09 -6.78 5.69
C ALA A 128 -1.41 -7.26 5.11
N VAL A 129 -2.35 -6.32 4.93
CA VAL A 129 -3.51 -6.45 4.06
C VAL A 129 -3.34 -5.48 2.91
N ALA A 130 -3.38 -5.98 1.67
CA ALA A 130 -3.33 -5.18 0.46
C ALA A 130 -4.75 -4.96 -0.10
N CYS A 131 -5.22 -3.74 0.02
CA CYS A 131 -6.49 -3.22 -0.44
C CYS A 131 -6.30 -2.51 -1.78
N THR A 132 -7.31 -2.50 -2.64
CA THR A 132 -7.27 -1.86 -3.95
C THR A 132 -8.26 -0.69 -4.00
N ALA A 133 -7.76 0.50 -4.27
CA ALA A 133 -8.57 1.70 -4.47
C ALA A 133 -8.87 1.91 -5.97
N GLY A 134 -9.62 0.96 -6.54
CA GLY A 134 -9.97 0.88 -7.95
C GLY A 134 -9.14 -0.13 -8.74
N THR A 135 -9.75 -1.31 -9.02
CA THR A 135 -9.11 -2.35 -9.83
C THR A 135 -8.90 -1.88 -11.27
N THR A 136 -7.78 -2.24 -11.89
CA THR A 136 -7.38 -1.80 -13.23
C THR A 136 -8.44 -2.09 -14.30
N ASN A 137 -9.11 -3.24 -14.22
CA ASN A 137 -10.03 -3.67 -15.27
C ASN A 137 -11.49 -3.23 -15.03
N LEU A 138 -11.91 -3.13 -13.76
CA LEU A 138 -13.34 -2.94 -13.41
C LEU A 138 -13.57 -1.69 -12.56
N GLY A 139 -12.50 -1.02 -12.07
CA GLY A 139 -12.62 0.14 -11.21
C GLY A 139 -13.24 -0.16 -9.83
N ILE A 140 -13.27 -1.43 -9.40
CA ILE A 140 -13.82 -1.82 -8.10
C ILE A 140 -12.95 -1.26 -7.00
N ILE A 141 -13.56 -0.59 -6.04
CA ILE A 141 -12.91 -0.02 -4.84
C ILE A 141 -13.25 -0.93 -3.67
N ASP A 142 -12.24 -1.36 -2.91
CA ASP A 142 -12.40 -2.17 -1.72
C ASP A 142 -12.96 -1.33 -0.55
N ASP A 143 -13.49 -1.97 0.48
CA ASP A 143 -13.97 -1.34 1.72
C ASP A 143 -12.79 -0.91 2.60
N MET A 144 -12.20 0.23 2.29
CA MET A 144 -10.99 0.70 2.98
C MET A 144 -11.24 0.96 4.47
N GLN A 145 -12.40 1.55 4.83
CA GLN A 145 -12.73 1.81 6.24
C GLN A 145 -12.82 0.50 7.03
N GLY A 146 -13.61 -0.45 6.55
CA GLY A 146 -13.77 -1.73 7.26
C GLY A 146 -12.47 -2.53 7.33
N ILE A 147 -11.65 -2.49 6.28
CA ILE A 147 -10.33 -3.15 6.28
C ILE A 147 -9.36 -2.43 7.23
N GLY A 148 -9.31 -1.10 7.21
CA GLY A 148 -8.47 -0.29 8.08
C GLY A 148 -8.77 -0.51 9.57
N ASP A 149 -10.06 -0.62 9.93
CA ASP A 149 -10.50 -0.94 11.30
C ASP A 149 -9.94 -2.29 11.77
N ILE A 150 -9.98 -3.31 10.91
CA ILE A 150 -9.41 -4.63 11.22
C ILE A 150 -7.88 -4.55 11.32
N CYS A 151 -7.22 -3.87 10.38
CA CYS A 151 -5.77 -3.72 10.40
C CYS A 151 -5.28 -3.04 11.68
N THR A 152 -6.00 -2.00 12.13
CA THR A 152 -5.71 -1.30 13.39
C THR A 152 -5.90 -2.21 14.60
N THR A 153 -7.00 -2.97 14.62
CA THR A 153 -7.31 -3.88 15.75
C THR A 153 -6.31 -5.03 15.88
N GLU A 154 -5.84 -5.56 14.75
CA GLU A 154 -4.93 -6.71 14.67
C GLU A 154 -3.46 -6.32 14.60
N ASP A 155 -3.13 -5.01 14.60
CA ASP A 155 -1.76 -4.47 14.45
C ASP A 155 -1.09 -4.97 13.15
N ILE A 156 -1.81 -4.91 12.04
CA ILE A 156 -1.40 -5.33 10.71
C ILE A 156 -1.21 -4.10 9.82
N TRP A 157 -0.19 -4.10 8.97
CA TRP A 157 0.02 -3.02 8.00
C TRP A 157 -1.13 -2.93 7.00
N PHE A 158 -1.72 -1.75 6.88
CA PHE A 158 -2.73 -1.45 5.87
C PHE A 158 -2.05 -0.83 4.63
N HIS A 159 -2.10 -1.54 3.50
CA HIS A 159 -1.58 -1.10 2.21
C HIS A 159 -2.72 -0.83 1.23
N VAL A 160 -2.76 0.35 0.64
CA VAL A 160 -3.75 0.74 -0.38
C VAL A 160 -3.08 0.91 -1.73
N ASP A 161 -3.39 0.03 -2.69
CA ASP A 161 -3.02 0.20 -4.09
C ASP A 161 -3.99 1.16 -4.78
N GLY A 162 -3.61 2.43 -4.82
CA GLY A 162 -4.34 3.50 -5.51
C GLY A 162 -3.81 3.83 -6.90
N ALA A 163 -2.96 2.97 -7.50
CA ALA A 163 -2.27 3.26 -8.76
C ALA A 163 -3.22 3.62 -9.91
N TYR A 164 -4.42 3.03 -9.96
CA TYR A 164 -5.44 3.33 -10.97
C TYR A 164 -6.47 4.34 -10.46
N GLY A 165 -7.16 4.04 -9.36
CA GLY A 165 -8.30 4.81 -8.90
C GLY A 165 -7.97 5.96 -7.95
N GLY A 166 -6.75 6.00 -7.37
CA GLY A 166 -6.39 7.01 -6.37
C GLY A 166 -6.50 8.45 -6.84
N ALA A 167 -6.35 8.71 -8.15
CA ALA A 167 -6.56 10.05 -8.73
C ALA A 167 -7.99 10.58 -8.54
N ALA A 168 -8.99 9.69 -8.39
CA ALA A 168 -10.38 10.06 -8.17
C ALA A 168 -10.64 10.70 -6.79
N LEU A 169 -9.69 10.57 -5.84
CA LEU A 169 -9.71 11.31 -4.57
C LEU A 169 -9.80 12.84 -4.75
N ALA A 170 -9.25 13.36 -5.84
CA ALA A 170 -9.28 14.78 -6.15
C ALA A 170 -10.67 15.30 -6.54
N ALA A 171 -11.62 14.42 -6.86
CA ALA A 171 -12.97 14.80 -7.26
C ALA A 171 -13.95 14.69 -6.08
N PRO A 172 -14.60 15.81 -5.65
CA PRO A 172 -15.54 15.78 -4.52
C PRO A 172 -16.66 14.76 -4.64
N SER A 173 -17.10 14.47 -5.89
CA SER A 173 -18.18 13.52 -6.16
C SER A 173 -17.83 12.06 -5.88
N THR A 174 -16.56 11.73 -5.82
CA THR A 174 -16.07 10.35 -5.59
C THR A 174 -15.37 10.18 -4.26
N ARG A 175 -15.09 11.27 -3.54
CA ARG A 175 -14.31 11.24 -2.28
C ARG A 175 -14.82 10.20 -1.28
N ALA A 176 -16.13 10.13 -1.06
CA ALA A 176 -16.73 9.20 -0.10
C ALA A 176 -16.52 7.70 -0.44
N LEU A 177 -16.11 7.38 -1.67
CA LEU A 177 -15.76 6.00 -2.04
C LEU A 177 -14.41 5.56 -1.47
N PHE A 178 -13.63 6.50 -0.95
CA PHE A 178 -12.28 6.28 -0.43
C PHE A 178 -12.19 6.54 1.08
N ASP A 179 -13.33 6.57 1.79
CA ASP A 179 -13.34 6.73 3.25
C ASP A 179 -12.52 5.59 3.89
N GLY A 180 -11.65 5.94 4.84
CA GLY A 180 -10.73 5.02 5.48
C GLY A 180 -9.34 4.93 4.81
N ILE A 181 -9.03 5.79 3.82
CA ILE A 181 -7.69 5.86 3.22
C ILE A 181 -6.71 6.70 4.05
N GLU A 182 -7.22 7.58 4.92
CA GLU A 182 -6.48 8.50 5.79
C GLU A 182 -5.74 7.84 6.95
#